data_2fe235fd9ab533d8d3e1276a6728c189
#
_entry.id   2fe235fd9ab533d8d3e1276a6728c189
#
_cell.length_a   1.000
_cell.length_b   1.000
_cell.length_c   1.000
_cell.angle_alpha   90.00
_cell.angle_beta   90.00
_cell.angle_gamma   90.00
#
_symmetry.space_group_name_H-M   'P 1'
#
loop_
_entity.id
_entity.type
_entity.pdbx_description
1 polymer ?
#
loop_
_entity_poly.entity_id
_entity_poly.type
_entity_poly.pdbx_seq_one_letter_code
_entity_poly.pdbx_strand_id
1 'polypeptide(L)'
;AVSRAQVIDNEFVMVIGCGMIGIGAIVRAALRGATVIAVDLDDEKLELAKKVGASYVINSKTENVHERMQEITERLGADVVIEAVGSPVTYVMAVDEVGFTGRVVCIGYAKSEVAFQTKLFVQKELDIRGSRNALPADFRAVINYMKEGNCPVEELISKVAKPEGALEAMQEWAANPGKVFRILVEF
;
A
#
# COMPACT_ATOMS: atom_id res chain seq x y z
N ALA A 1 -7.44 2.88 -5.37
CA ALA A 1 -6.24 3.74 -5.23
C ALA A 1 -5.44 3.81 -6.52
N VAL A 2 -4.91 2.70 -7.02
CA VAL A 2 -4.03 2.66 -8.21
C VAL A 2 -4.68 3.30 -9.44
N SER A 3 -5.97 3.03 -9.70
CA SER A 3 -6.73 3.70 -10.76
C SER A 3 -6.93 5.20 -10.48
N ARG A 4 -7.13 5.58 -9.22
CA ARG A 4 -7.24 6.99 -8.79
C ARG A 4 -5.93 7.74 -8.94
N ALA A 5 -4.81 7.04 -8.72
CA ALA A 5 -3.45 7.55 -8.93
C ALA A 5 -3.09 7.66 -10.42
N GLN A 6 -3.84 6.99 -11.31
CA GLN A 6 -3.53 6.95 -12.74
C GLN A 6 -2.14 6.35 -13.02
N VAL A 7 -1.74 5.36 -12.23
CA VAL A 7 -0.44 4.67 -12.40
C VAL A 7 -0.30 4.16 -13.83
N ILE A 8 0.84 4.45 -14.43
CA ILE A 8 1.24 3.97 -15.75
C ILE A 8 2.54 3.15 -15.69
N ASP A 9 2.92 2.58 -16.80
CA ASP A 9 4.15 1.82 -16.97
C ASP A 9 5.40 2.68 -16.67
N ASN A 10 6.44 2.03 -16.12
CA ASN A 10 7.73 2.63 -15.76
C ASN A 10 7.72 3.71 -14.67
N GLU A 11 6.60 4.00 -14.02
CA GLU A 11 6.58 4.89 -12.88
C GLU A 11 7.14 4.23 -11.60
N PHE A 12 7.83 5.01 -10.77
CA PHE A 12 8.13 4.62 -9.40
C PHE A 12 6.89 4.82 -8.52
N VAL A 13 6.37 3.72 -8.00
CA VAL A 13 5.19 3.73 -7.12
C VAL A 13 5.58 3.28 -5.73
N MET A 14 5.64 4.20 -4.78
CA MET A 14 5.84 3.90 -3.37
C MET A 14 4.51 3.53 -2.71
N VAL A 15 4.45 2.40 -2.03
CA VAL A 15 3.29 1.98 -1.23
C VAL A 15 3.70 1.91 0.24
N ILE A 16 3.09 2.76 1.06
CA ILE A 16 3.35 2.81 2.50
C ILE A 16 2.28 1.98 3.23
N GLY A 17 2.74 0.92 3.86
CA GLY A 17 1.91 -0.10 4.53
C GLY A 17 1.63 -1.31 3.64
N CYS A 18 2.11 -2.48 4.06
CA CYS A 18 1.96 -3.75 3.38
C CYS A 18 0.90 -4.66 4.04
N GLY A 19 -0.14 -4.05 4.63
CA GLY A 19 -1.34 -4.76 5.03
C GLY A 19 -2.20 -5.17 3.82
N MET A 20 -3.40 -5.71 4.06
CA MET A 20 -4.29 -6.21 2.99
C MET A 20 -4.53 -5.18 1.87
N ILE A 21 -4.73 -3.91 2.24
CA ILE A 21 -4.99 -2.83 1.27
C ILE A 21 -3.72 -2.51 0.47
N GLY A 22 -2.58 -2.39 1.16
CA GLY A 22 -1.29 -2.09 0.53
C GLY A 22 -0.83 -3.21 -0.41
N ILE A 23 -0.95 -4.47 -0.01
CA ILE A 23 -0.66 -5.62 -0.88
C ILE A 23 -1.52 -5.58 -2.16
N GLY A 24 -2.81 -5.28 -2.05
CA GLY A 24 -3.66 -5.11 -3.22
C GLY A 24 -3.22 -3.96 -4.15
N ALA A 25 -2.70 -2.88 -3.58
CA ALA A 25 -2.14 -1.76 -4.35
C ALA A 25 -0.82 -2.16 -5.03
N ILE A 26 0.07 -2.89 -4.35
CA ILE A 26 1.34 -3.41 -4.87
C ILE A 26 1.09 -4.31 -6.09
N VAL A 27 0.24 -5.35 -5.93
CA VAL A 27 -0.13 -6.25 -7.04
C VAL A 27 -0.62 -5.45 -8.24
N ARG A 28 -1.56 -4.53 -8.02
CA ARG A 28 -2.17 -3.78 -9.12
C ARG A 28 -1.21 -2.80 -9.78
N ALA A 29 -0.31 -2.17 -9.04
CA ALA A 29 0.71 -1.28 -9.59
C ALA A 29 1.75 -2.06 -10.41
N ALA A 30 2.24 -3.19 -9.89
CA ALA A 30 3.15 -4.08 -10.59
C ALA A 30 2.56 -4.60 -11.91
N LEU A 31 1.28 -5.02 -11.91
CA LEU A 31 0.56 -5.45 -13.10
C LEU A 31 0.30 -4.32 -14.13
N ARG A 32 0.55 -3.07 -13.76
CA ARG A 32 0.56 -1.93 -14.68
C ARG A 32 1.95 -1.55 -15.18
N GLY A 33 2.96 -2.35 -14.87
CA GLY A 33 4.34 -2.11 -15.29
C GLY A 33 5.12 -1.10 -14.44
N ALA A 34 4.59 -0.70 -13.28
CA ALA A 34 5.27 0.21 -12.39
C ALA A 34 6.42 -0.47 -11.63
N THR A 35 7.47 0.28 -11.32
CA THR A 35 8.50 -0.12 -10.37
C THR A 35 8.01 0.16 -8.96
N VAL A 36 7.58 -0.89 -8.24
CA VAL A 36 6.95 -0.75 -6.94
C VAL A 36 7.96 -0.80 -5.81
N ILE A 37 7.89 0.19 -4.91
CA ILE A 37 8.68 0.31 -3.69
C ILE A 37 7.72 0.15 -2.51
N ALA A 38 7.82 -0.96 -1.79
CA ALA A 38 6.96 -1.26 -0.64
C ALA A 38 7.64 -0.85 0.67
N VAL A 39 6.92 -0.18 1.57
CA VAL A 39 7.42 0.29 2.86
C VAL A 39 6.53 -0.22 3.99
N ASP A 40 7.11 -0.90 4.96
CA ASP A 40 6.43 -1.36 6.18
C ASP A 40 7.43 -1.42 7.34
N LEU A 41 6.93 -1.73 8.55
CA LEU A 41 7.73 -1.99 9.76
C LEU A 41 8.04 -3.48 9.96
N ASP A 42 7.39 -4.36 9.21
CA ASP A 42 7.34 -5.80 9.40
C ASP A 42 7.98 -6.53 8.22
N ASP A 43 9.07 -7.27 8.48
CA ASP A 43 9.82 -8.00 7.45
C ASP A 43 8.99 -9.11 6.78
N GLU A 44 8.09 -9.78 7.50
CA GLU A 44 7.24 -10.83 6.92
C GLU A 44 6.29 -10.25 5.86
N LYS A 45 5.73 -9.04 6.13
CA LYS A 45 4.90 -8.32 5.17
C LYS A 45 5.70 -7.82 3.98
N LEU A 46 6.93 -7.39 4.19
CA LEU A 46 7.84 -6.96 3.13
C LEU A 46 8.24 -8.12 2.22
N GLU A 47 8.47 -9.32 2.78
CA GLU A 47 8.70 -10.52 1.98
C GLU A 47 7.48 -10.91 1.14
N LEU A 48 6.27 -10.78 1.69
CA LEU A 48 5.05 -10.97 0.91
C LEU A 48 4.94 -9.90 -0.19
N ALA A 49 5.25 -8.64 0.12
CA ALA A 49 5.24 -7.56 -0.88
C ALA A 49 6.18 -7.86 -2.06
N LYS A 50 7.37 -8.40 -1.81
CA LYS A 50 8.29 -8.87 -2.88
C LYS A 50 7.65 -9.96 -3.74
N LYS A 51 7.07 -10.98 -3.11
CA LYS A 51 6.42 -12.09 -3.83
C LYS A 51 5.29 -11.64 -4.75
N VAL A 52 4.58 -10.57 -4.38
CA VAL A 52 3.44 -10.05 -5.14
C VAL A 52 3.79 -8.94 -6.12
N GLY A 53 5.07 -8.64 -6.29
CA GLY A 53 5.54 -7.76 -7.36
C GLY A 53 6.20 -6.45 -6.92
N ALA A 54 6.51 -6.25 -5.63
CA ALA A 54 7.36 -5.13 -5.24
C ALA A 54 8.80 -5.36 -5.73
N SER A 55 9.33 -4.40 -6.48
CA SER A 55 10.71 -4.41 -6.98
C SER A 55 11.71 -4.11 -5.86
N TYR A 56 11.31 -3.25 -4.92
CA TYR A 56 12.10 -2.86 -3.76
C TYR A 56 11.25 -2.90 -2.51
N VAL A 57 11.89 -3.15 -1.36
CA VAL A 57 11.26 -3.07 -0.05
C VAL A 57 12.14 -2.26 0.89
N ILE A 58 11.51 -1.54 1.82
CA ILE A 58 12.18 -0.72 2.82
C ILE A 58 11.53 -1.00 4.17
N ASN A 59 12.30 -1.48 5.14
CA ASN A 59 11.84 -1.59 6.52
C ASN A 59 12.08 -0.26 7.24
N SER A 60 11.02 0.54 7.40
CA SER A 60 11.10 1.88 7.99
C SER A 60 11.42 1.88 9.50
N LYS A 61 11.50 0.71 10.14
CA LYS A 61 11.96 0.54 11.52
C LYS A 61 13.49 0.47 11.61
N THR A 62 14.14 -0.05 10.60
CA THR A 62 15.58 -0.36 10.58
C THR A 62 16.37 0.43 9.54
N GLU A 63 15.69 0.99 8.53
CA GLU A 63 16.28 1.75 7.43
C GLU A 63 15.79 3.20 7.42
N ASN A 64 16.63 4.11 6.92
CA ASN A 64 16.22 5.48 6.61
C ASN A 64 15.46 5.49 5.27
N VAL A 65 14.14 5.68 5.33
CA VAL A 65 13.29 5.65 4.15
C VAL A 65 13.73 6.68 3.12
N HIS A 66 14.04 7.92 3.54
CA HIS A 66 14.46 8.99 2.64
C HIS A 66 15.75 8.64 1.88
N GLU A 67 16.77 8.17 2.57
CA GLU A 67 18.05 7.77 1.94
C GLU A 67 17.82 6.64 0.93
N ARG A 68 17.03 5.63 1.30
CA ARG A 68 16.71 4.51 0.41
C ARG A 68 15.89 4.96 -0.82
N MET A 69 14.94 5.86 -0.64
CA MET A 69 14.18 6.44 -1.75
C MET A 69 15.09 7.22 -2.71
N GLN A 70 16.01 8.04 -2.17
CA GLN A 70 16.98 8.77 -2.99
C GLN A 70 17.88 7.84 -3.81
N GLU A 71 18.31 6.72 -3.23
CA GLU A 71 19.11 5.71 -3.95
C GLU A 71 18.31 5.04 -5.07
N ILE A 72 17.09 4.57 -4.77
CA ILE A 72 16.26 3.79 -5.70
C ILE A 72 15.77 4.66 -6.86
N THR A 73 15.39 5.90 -6.58
CA THR A 73 14.79 6.81 -7.58
C THR A 73 15.77 7.79 -8.19
N GLU A 74 17.07 7.59 -7.99
CA GLU A 74 18.13 8.51 -8.46
C GLU A 74 17.86 9.97 -8.05
N ARG A 75 17.34 10.18 -6.83
CA ARG A 75 16.97 11.46 -6.21
C ARG A 75 15.74 12.16 -6.83
N LEU A 76 15.00 11.50 -7.68
CA LEU A 76 13.79 12.08 -8.29
C LEU A 76 12.56 11.98 -7.37
N GLY A 77 12.57 11.05 -6.40
CA GLY A 77 11.39 10.69 -5.60
C GLY A 77 10.43 9.79 -6.36
N ALA A 78 9.33 9.38 -5.72
CA ALA A 78 8.33 8.54 -6.36
C ALA A 78 7.37 9.36 -7.23
N ASP A 79 7.01 8.87 -8.43
CA ASP A 79 5.95 9.47 -9.26
C ASP A 79 4.58 9.39 -8.59
N VAL A 80 4.36 8.29 -7.85
CA VAL A 80 3.15 8.05 -7.09
C VAL A 80 3.48 7.53 -5.70
N VAL A 81 2.82 8.07 -4.68
CA VAL A 81 2.83 7.49 -3.33
C VAL A 81 1.41 7.09 -2.94
N ILE A 82 1.22 5.84 -2.55
CA ILE A 82 -0.03 5.31 -2.02
C ILE A 82 0.13 5.12 -0.51
N GLU A 83 -0.58 5.92 0.27
CA GLU A 83 -0.60 5.85 1.73
C GLU A 83 -1.73 4.91 2.18
N ALA A 84 -1.37 3.76 2.81
CA ALA A 84 -2.30 2.70 3.20
C ALA A 84 -2.23 2.32 4.69
N VAL A 85 -1.64 3.16 5.53
CA VAL A 85 -1.51 2.97 6.99
C VAL A 85 -2.54 3.82 7.75
N GLY A 86 -2.64 5.10 7.41
CA GLY A 86 -3.52 6.05 8.09
C GLY A 86 -2.92 6.63 9.38
N SER A 87 -1.63 6.95 9.38
CA SER A 87 -1.00 7.64 10.51
C SER A 87 -0.46 9.02 10.09
N PRO A 88 -0.38 9.99 11.02
CA PRO A 88 0.21 11.29 10.71
C PRO A 88 1.63 11.20 10.14
N VAL A 89 2.43 10.27 10.67
CA VAL A 89 3.82 10.07 10.22
C VAL A 89 3.88 9.60 8.77
N THR A 90 3.03 8.64 8.39
CA THR A 90 3.02 8.10 7.03
C THR A 90 2.41 9.06 6.01
N TYR A 91 1.48 9.91 6.43
CA TYR A 91 0.98 11.00 5.59
C TYR A 91 2.05 12.04 5.28
N VAL A 92 2.84 12.45 6.29
CA VAL A 92 3.97 13.36 6.08
C VAL A 92 5.02 12.71 5.19
N MET A 93 5.41 11.46 5.49
CA MET A 93 6.32 10.68 4.66
C MET A 93 5.87 10.64 3.19
N ALA A 94 4.57 10.45 2.94
CA ALA A 94 4.06 10.40 1.57
C ALA A 94 4.29 11.71 0.79
N VAL A 95 4.17 12.87 1.46
CA VAL A 95 4.44 14.18 0.86
C VAL A 95 5.94 14.44 0.72
N ASP A 96 6.74 13.94 1.63
CA ASP A 96 8.19 14.13 1.60
C ASP A 96 8.85 13.30 0.48
N GLU A 97 8.39 12.05 0.27
CA GLU A 97 9.01 11.11 -0.67
C GLU A 97 8.45 11.15 -2.09
N VAL A 98 7.33 11.81 -2.32
CA VAL A 98 6.82 12.03 -3.68
C VAL A 98 7.70 13.02 -4.44
N GLY A 99 7.97 12.72 -5.71
CA GLY A 99 8.74 13.57 -6.60
C GLY A 99 8.00 14.81 -7.11
N PHE A 100 8.65 15.58 -7.97
CA PHE A 100 8.02 16.74 -8.64
C PHE A 100 6.89 16.29 -9.57
N THR A 101 5.79 17.04 -9.61
CA THR A 101 4.56 16.74 -10.35
C THR A 101 3.93 15.38 -9.95
N GLY A 102 4.35 14.83 -8.82
CA GLY A 102 3.91 13.53 -8.35
C GLY A 102 2.52 13.54 -7.71
N ARG A 103 2.01 12.35 -7.45
CA ARG A 103 0.65 12.12 -6.94
C ARG A 103 0.68 11.35 -5.64
N VAL A 104 0.09 11.91 -4.59
CA VAL A 104 -0.15 11.21 -3.32
C VAL A 104 -1.60 10.75 -3.28
N VAL A 105 -1.84 9.45 -3.07
CA VAL A 105 -3.18 8.89 -2.91
C VAL A 105 -3.33 8.26 -1.54
N CYS A 106 -4.16 8.87 -0.70
CA CYS A 106 -4.43 8.41 0.65
C CYS A 106 -5.62 7.44 0.67
N ILE A 107 -5.42 6.27 1.26
CA ILE A 107 -6.46 5.26 1.54
C ILE A 107 -6.63 5.09 3.04
N GLY A 108 -5.54 5.19 3.79
CA GLY A 108 -5.56 5.10 5.25
C GLY A 108 -6.28 6.29 5.88
N TYR A 109 -6.85 6.09 7.08
CA TYR A 109 -7.52 7.15 7.84
C TYR A 109 -6.66 7.58 9.03
N ALA A 110 -6.07 8.75 8.97
CA ALA A 110 -5.50 9.37 10.16
C ALA A 110 -6.65 9.79 11.11
N LYS A 111 -6.58 9.34 12.37
CA LYS A 111 -7.59 9.68 13.40
C LYS A 111 -7.38 11.05 14.01
N SER A 112 -6.23 11.65 13.79
CA SER A 112 -5.84 12.98 14.29
C SER A 112 -5.49 13.89 13.12
N GLU A 113 -5.40 15.18 13.39
CA GLU A 113 -4.91 16.16 12.42
C GLU A 113 -3.48 15.86 12.00
N VAL A 114 -3.17 16.19 10.74
CA VAL A 114 -1.83 16.02 10.14
C VAL A 114 -1.32 17.40 9.71
N ALA A 115 -0.19 17.80 10.28
CA ALA A 115 0.46 19.06 9.90
C ALA A 115 1.40 18.83 8.72
N PHE A 116 1.20 19.58 7.63
CA PHE A 116 2.06 19.55 6.44
C PHE A 116 2.79 20.86 6.24
N GLN A 117 3.98 20.78 5.65
CA GLN A 117 4.64 21.93 5.08
C GLN A 117 4.00 22.26 3.72
N THR A 118 2.98 23.10 3.71
CA THR A 118 2.20 23.40 2.49
C THR A 118 3.05 23.97 1.34
N LYS A 119 4.23 24.56 1.64
CA LYS A 119 5.19 24.98 0.62
C LYS A 119 5.56 23.86 -0.36
N LEU A 120 5.61 22.59 0.12
CA LEU A 120 5.95 21.43 -0.70
C LEU A 120 4.90 21.17 -1.79
N PHE A 121 3.63 21.48 -1.52
CA PHE A 121 2.56 21.31 -2.50
C PHE A 121 2.78 22.19 -3.73
N VAL A 122 3.21 23.45 -3.49
CA VAL A 122 3.50 24.39 -4.56
C VAL A 122 4.85 24.10 -5.21
N GLN A 123 5.90 23.88 -4.40
CA GLN A 123 7.26 23.65 -4.90
C GLN A 123 7.37 22.41 -5.77
N LYS A 124 6.65 21.34 -5.42
CA LYS A 124 6.67 20.06 -6.15
C LYS A 124 5.48 19.92 -7.12
N GLU A 125 4.58 20.88 -7.21
CA GLU A 125 3.34 20.83 -8.03
C GLU A 125 2.53 19.55 -7.77
N LEU A 126 2.23 19.25 -6.50
CA LEU A 126 1.67 17.98 -6.06
C LEU A 126 0.16 17.86 -6.30
N ASP A 127 -0.26 16.67 -6.72
CA ASP A 127 -1.64 16.20 -6.64
C ASP A 127 -1.83 15.35 -5.37
N ILE A 128 -2.73 15.78 -4.47
CA ILE A 128 -3.11 15.00 -3.28
C ILE A 128 -4.56 14.55 -3.42
N ARG A 129 -4.78 13.23 -3.40
CA ARG A 129 -6.06 12.60 -3.72
C ARG A 129 -6.49 11.63 -2.62
N GLY A 130 -7.76 11.66 -2.24
CA GLY A 130 -8.36 10.60 -1.43
C GLY A 130 -8.86 9.45 -2.32
N SER A 131 -8.79 8.23 -1.80
CA SER A 131 -9.39 7.05 -2.42
C SER A 131 -10.19 6.26 -1.41
N ARG A 132 -11.45 5.96 -1.74
CA ARG A 132 -12.35 5.17 -0.89
C ARG A 132 -13.20 4.25 -1.75
N ASN A 133 -13.47 3.04 -1.21
CA ASN A 133 -14.27 2.01 -1.85
C ASN A 133 -13.68 1.54 -3.20
N ALA A 134 -14.45 0.77 -3.94
CA ALA A 134 -14.10 0.24 -5.25
C ALA A 134 -15.28 0.39 -6.22
N LEU A 135 -14.96 0.64 -7.47
CA LEU A 135 -15.94 0.66 -8.56
C LEU A 135 -16.14 -0.76 -9.13
N PRO A 136 -17.24 -1.05 -9.83
CA PRO A 136 -17.43 -2.34 -10.49
C PRO A 136 -16.28 -2.74 -11.43
N ALA A 137 -15.61 -1.76 -12.04
CA ALA A 137 -14.45 -2.00 -12.88
C ALA A 137 -13.23 -2.50 -12.08
N ASP A 138 -13.05 -2.04 -10.83
CA ASP A 138 -11.97 -2.49 -9.96
C ASP A 138 -12.20 -3.96 -9.54
N PHE A 139 -13.44 -4.35 -9.22
CA PHE A 139 -13.79 -5.75 -8.92
C PHE A 139 -13.51 -6.66 -10.12
N ARG A 140 -13.91 -6.26 -11.33
CA ARG A 140 -13.62 -7.05 -12.54
C ARG A 140 -12.12 -7.22 -12.75
N ALA A 141 -11.33 -6.16 -12.58
CA ALA A 141 -9.88 -6.23 -12.71
C ALA A 141 -9.27 -7.20 -11.69
N VAL A 142 -9.70 -7.13 -10.41
CA VAL A 142 -9.23 -8.04 -9.35
C VAL A 142 -9.58 -9.49 -9.68
N ILE A 143 -10.82 -9.78 -10.07
CA ILE A 143 -11.26 -11.13 -10.46
C ILE A 143 -10.41 -11.68 -11.61
N ASN A 144 -10.08 -10.85 -12.60
CA ASN A 144 -9.28 -11.28 -13.74
C ASN A 144 -7.87 -11.68 -13.34
N TYR A 145 -7.13 -10.83 -12.61
CA TYR A 145 -5.76 -11.18 -12.23
C TYR A 145 -5.70 -12.30 -11.17
N MET A 146 -6.75 -12.49 -10.37
CA MET A 146 -6.86 -13.67 -9.50
C MET A 146 -7.04 -14.95 -10.33
N LYS A 147 -7.88 -14.93 -11.38
CA LYS A 147 -8.06 -16.06 -12.28
C LYS A 147 -6.79 -16.41 -13.07
N GLU A 148 -5.98 -15.42 -13.37
CA GLU A 148 -4.70 -15.55 -14.07
C GLU A 148 -3.56 -16.04 -13.15
N GLY A 149 -3.83 -16.21 -11.85
CA GLY A 149 -2.81 -16.63 -10.88
C GLY A 149 -1.83 -15.52 -10.47
N ASN A 150 -2.13 -14.27 -10.81
CA ASN A 150 -1.27 -13.12 -10.54
C ASN A 150 -1.47 -12.52 -9.13
N CYS A 151 -2.16 -13.24 -8.23
CA CYS A 151 -2.37 -12.81 -6.85
C CYS A 151 -2.29 -14.03 -5.92
N PRO A 152 -1.44 -14.03 -4.91
CA PRO A 152 -1.29 -15.14 -3.97
C PRO A 152 -2.43 -15.15 -2.95
N VAL A 153 -3.63 -15.47 -3.40
CA VAL A 153 -4.87 -15.41 -2.59
C VAL A 153 -4.74 -16.22 -1.31
N GLU A 154 -4.12 -17.40 -1.39
CA GLU A 154 -3.95 -18.30 -0.25
C GLU A 154 -3.06 -17.68 0.84
N GLU A 155 -2.00 -16.95 0.47
CA GLU A 155 -1.11 -16.27 1.41
C GLU A 155 -1.79 -15.06 2.10
N LEU A 156 -2.86 -14.53 1.52
CA LEU A 156 -3.64 -13.42 2.06
C LEU A 156 -4.74 -13.89 3.04
N ILE A 157 -5.05 -15.18 3.07
CA ILE A 157 -6.05 -15.76 3.97
C ILE A 157 -5.33 -16.29 5.21
N SER A 158 -5.37 -15.53 6.31
CA SER A 158 -4.71 -15.90 7.56
C SER A 158 -5.47 -17.01 8.30
N LYS A 159 -6.79 -17.06 8.15
CA LYS A 159 -7.63 -18.03 8.85
C LYS A 159 -8.96 -18.25 8.11
N VAL A 160 -9.40 -19.51 8.08
CA VAL A 160 -10.79 -19.86 7.72
C VAL A 160 -11.47 -20.37 8.98
N ALA A 161 -12.60 -19.80 9.34
CA ALA A 161 -13.38 -20.18 10.52
C ALA A 161 -14.79 -20.66 10.10
N LYS A 162 -15.39 -21.54 10.90
CA LYS A 162 -16.83 -21.80 10.81
C LYS A 162 -17.61 -20.70 11.55
N PRO A 163 -18.93 -20.50 11.31
CA PRO A 163 -19.70 -19.44 11.95
C PRO A 163 -19.60 -19.44 13.48
N GLU A 164 -19.54 -20.63 14.10
CA GLU A 164 -19.43 -20.79 15.55
C GLU A 164 -18.11 -20.27 16.11
N GLY A 165 -17.02 -20.35 15.32
CA GLY A 165 -15.66 -19.87 15.66
C GLY A 165 -15.38 -18.42 15.23
N ALA A 166 -16.33 -17.74 14.61
CA ALA A 166 -16.09 -16.40 14.04
C ALA A 166 -15.76 -15.36 15.11
N LEU A 167 -16.41 -15.42 16.28
CA LEU A 167 -16.16 -14.50 17.39
C LEU A 167 -14.72 -14.65 17.91
N GLU A 168 -14.26 -15.89 18.12
CA GLU A 168 -12.90 -16.19 18.58
C GLU A 168 -11.86 -15.67 17.57
N ALA A 169 -12.08 -15.92 16.27
CA ALA A 169 -11.21 -15.44 15.21
C ALA A 169 -11.14 -13.89 15.16
N MET A 170 -12.25 -13.20 15.41
CA MET A 170 -12.28 -11.74 15.52
C MET A 170 -11.52 -11.22 16.75
N GLN A 171 -11.62 -11.92 17.88
CA GLN A 171 -10.88 -11.57 19.10
C GLN A 171 -9.37 -11.76 18.91
N GLU A 172 -8.95 -12.84 18.24
CA GLU A 172 -7.56 -13.09 17.86
C GLU A 172 -7.02 -11.98 16.97
N TRP A 173 -7.81 -11.57 15.97
CA TRP A 173 -7.44 -10.44 15.11
C TRP A 173 -7.32 -9.13 15.91
N ALA A 174 -8.27 -8.84 16.78
CA ALA A 174 -8.22 -7.64 17.61
C ALA A 174 -6.97 -7.61 18.52
N ALA A 175 -6.54 -8.77 19.03
CA ALA A 175 -5.35 -8.91 19.84
C ALA A 175 -4.04 -8.78 19.05
N ASN A 176 -4.03 -9.21 17.77
CA ASN A 176 -2.85 -9.27 16.91
C ASN A 176 -3.12 -8.70 15.50
N PRO A 177 -3.51 -7.43 15.38
CA PRO A 177 -3.96 -6.86 14.08
C PRO A 177 -2.85 -6.84 13.00
N GLY A 178 -1.58 -6.87 13.41
CA GLY A 178 -0.44 -6.90 12.50
C GLY A 178 -0.23 -8.25 11.80
N LYS A 179 -0.71 -9.35 12.40
CA LYS A 179 -0.46 -10.73 11.91
C LYS A 179 -1.60 -11.31 11.07
N VAL A 180 -2.73 -10.64 11.02
CA VAL A 180 -3.92 -11.14 10.34
C VAL A 180 -4.23 -10.27 9.12
N PHE A 181 -4.09 -10.85 7.92
CA PHE A 181 -4.47 -10.18 6.67
C PHE A 181 -5.99 -10.29 6.44
N ARG A 182 -6.50 -11.52 6.39
CA ARG A 182 -7.92 -11.77 6.16
C ARG A 182 -8.40 -13.03 6.88
N ILE A 183 -9.56 -12.92 7.51
CA ILE A 183 -10.31 -14.07 8.03
C ILE A 183 -11.51 -14.31 7.11
N LEU A 184 -11.70 -15.55 6.68
CA LEU A 184 -12.90 -15.99 5.97
C LEU A 184 -13.78 -16.78 6.92
N VAL A 185 -15.10 -16.64 6.80
CA VAL A 185 -16.08 -17.46 7.49
C VAL A 185 -16.79 -18.31 6.43
N GLU A 186 -16.67 -19.62 6.57
CA GLU A 186 -17.26 -20.59 5.66
C GLU A 186 -18.57 -21.14 6.27
N PHE A 187 -19.66 -20.99 5.54
CA PHE A 187 -21.01 -21.43 5.95
C PHE A 187 -21.33 -22.83 5.46
#